data_8de84306f7eb4d1dd0e3eaad9be39c62
#
_entry.id   8de84306f7eb4d1dd0e3eaad9be39c62
#
_cell.length_a   1.000
_cell.length_b   1.000
_cell.length_c   1.000
_cell.angle_alpha   90.00
_cell.angle_beta   90.00
_cell.angle_gamma   90.00
#
_symmetry.space_group_name_H-M   'P 1'
#
loop_
_entity.id
_entity.type
_entity.pdbx_description
1 polymer ?
#
loop_
_entity_poly.entity_id
_entity_poly.type
_entity_poly.pdbx_seq_one_letter_code
_entity_poly.pdbx_strand_id
1 'polypeptide(L)'
;AGLIPPGWFEHWAGVTWATDPEGLRRNPQMLRAPNGVRLDSRDYAQAGRPYWDPAKVTAPTLLVVAEWDQDTPPAMAAAIFPLLVNSPGKRLVMLGEGTHTMLMERNRGVLFQTVQGFLEEAPAS
;
A
#
# COMPACT_ATOMS: atom_id res chain seq x y z
N ALA A 1 -2.30 -22.66 -2.57
CA ALA A 1 -3.61 -22.21 -2.08
C ALA A 1 -3.67 -20.69 -2.25
N GLY A 2 -4.77 -20.16 -2.84
CA GLY A 2 -4.89 -18.74 -3.11
C GLY A 2 -4.82 -17.90 -1.84
N LEU A 3 -4.07 -16.82 -1.88
CA LEU A 3 -3.96 -15.87 -0.77
C LEU A 3 -5.28 -15.12 -0.57
N ILE A 4 -5.95 -14.79 -1.65
CA ILE A 4 -7.24 -14.10 -1.64
C ILE A 4 -8.37 -15.13 -1.44
N PRO A 5 -9.27 -14.93 -0.47
CA PRO A 5 -10.42 -15.80 -0.30
C PRO A 5 -11.31 -15.87 -1.55
N PRO A 6 -11.97 -17.01 -1.82
CA PRO A 6 -12.90 -17.12 -2.95
C PRO A 6 -13.97 -16.03 -2.94
N GLY A 7 -14.29 -15.47 -4.10
CA GLY A 7 -15.31 -14.44 -4.28
C GLY A 7 -14.90 -13.01 -3.93
N TRP A 8 -13.77 -12.82 -3.24
CA TRP A 8 -13.33 -11.48 -2.84
C TRP A 8 -12.81 -10.64 -4.00
N PHE A 9 -12.05 -11.28 -4.89
CA PHE A 9 -11.53 -10.59 -6.07
C PHE A 9 -12.67 -10.17 -7.00
N GLU A 10 -13.64 -11.06 -7.22
CA GLU A 10 -14.82 -10.81 -8.06
C GLU A 10 -15.67 -9.67 -7.46
N HIS A 11 -15.85 -9.67 -6.15
CA HIS A 11 -16.56 -8.60 -5.47
C HIS A 11 -15.83 -7.26 -5.62
N TRP A 12 -14.54 -7.22 -5.36
CA TRP A 12 -13.72 -6.03 -5.54
C TRP A 12 -13.75 -5.53 -6.98
N ALA A 13 -13.59 -6.41 -7.96
CA ALA A 13 -13.66 -6.07 -9.38
C ALA A 13 -15.02 -5.48 -9.75
N GLY A 14 -16.12 -6.07 -9.27
CA GLY A 14 -17.48 -5.56 -9.50
C GLY A 14 -17.69 -4.14 -8.95
N VAL A 15 -17.27 -3.90 -7.71
CA VAL A 15 -17.35 -2.56 -7.10
C VAL A 15 -16.47 -1.57 -7.86
N THR A 16 -15.28 -1.98 -8.27
CA THR A 16 -14.34 -1.11 -8.99
C THR A 16 -14.89 -0.76 -10.37
N TRP A 17 -15.42 -1.72 -11.13
CA TRP A 17 -16.06 -1.44 -12.43
C TRP A 17 -17.29 -0.56 -12.31
N ALA A 18 -18.04 -0.66 -11.22
CA ALA A 18 -19.21 0.21 -11.00
C ALA A 18 -18.83 1.69 -10.94
N THR A 19 -17.56 2.01 -10.66
CA THR A 19 -17.06 3.40 -10.69
C THR A 19 -16.81 3.94 -12.11
N ASP A 20 -16.75 3.06 -13.13
CA ASP A 20 -16.57 3.43 -14.55
C ASP A 20 -17.64 2.78 -15.45
N PRO A 21 -18.88 3.27 -15.44
CA PRO A 21 -19.98 2.69 -16.23
C PRO A 21 -19.71 2.70 -17.74
N GLU A 22 -18.89 3.61 -18.24
CA GLU A 22 -18.52 3.65 -19.67
C GLU A 22 -17.49 2.56 -20.01
N GLY A 23 -16.50 2.35 -19.15
CA GLY A 23 -15.52 1.26 -19.32
C GLY A 23 -16.18 -0.11 -19.24
N LEU A 24 -17.18 -0.25 -18.37
CA LEU A 24 -17.97 -1.48 -18.22
C LEU A 24 -18.74 -1.85 -19.50
N ARG A 25 -19.18 -0.86 -20.28
CA ARG A 25 -19.91 -1.07 -21.55
C ARG A 25 -19.02 -1.41 -22.74
N ARG A 26 -17.71 -1.32 -22.60
CA ARG A 26 -16.78 -1.65 -23.68
C ARG A 26 -16.64 -3.17 -23.87
N ASN A 27 -16.21 -3.57 -25.04
CA ASN A 27 -15.84 -4.97 -25.33
C ASN A 27 -14.41 -5.01 -25.91
N PRO A 28 -13.42 -5.58 -25.22
CA PRO A 28 -13.53 -6.11 -23.85
C PRO A 28 -13.82 -5.00 -22.82
N GLN A 29 -14.39 -5.39 -21.67
CA GLN A 29 -14.59 -4.49 -20.55
C GLN A 29 -13.24 -3.91 -20.09
N MET A 30 -13.20 -2.62 -19.82
CA MET A 30 -12.01 -1.89 -19.44
C MET A 30 -12.31 -0.99 -18.25
N LEU A 31 -11.34 -0.85 -17.33
CA LEU A 31 -11.36 0.16 -16.31
C LEU A 31 -10.46 1.31 -16.72
N ARG A 32 -10.98 2.53 -16.77
CA ARG A 32 -10.20 3.72 -17.05
C ARG A 32 -9.61 4.26 -15.75
N ALA A 33 -8.32 4.53 -15.76
CA ALA A 33 -7.63 5.13 -14.64
C ALA A 33 -6.73 6.27 -15.13
N PRO A 34 -6.50 7.31 -14.31
CA PRO A 34 -5.55 8.37 -14.64
C PRO A 34 -4.14 7.80 -14.84
N ASN A 35 -3.43 8.34 -15.82
CA ASN A 35 -2.04 7.94 -16.12
C ASN A 35 -0.99 8.54 -15.16
N GLY A 36 -1.41 9.35 -14.19
CA GLY A 36 -0.51 10.02 -13.25
C GLY A 36 0.47 9.07 -12.56
N VAL A 37 -0.01 7.94 -12.04
CA VAL A 37 0.84 6.93 -11.39
C VAL A 37 1.95 6.41 -12.32
N ARG A 38 1.64 6.22 -13.60
CA ARG A 38 2.65 5.76 -14.60
C ARG A 38 3.67 6.83 -14.90
N LEU A 39 3.24 8.10 -14.98
CA LEU A 39 4.13 9.24 -15.18
C LEU A 39 5.04 9.40 -13.96
N ASP A 40 4.48 9.37 -12.78
CA ASP A 40 5.23 9.47 -11.54
C ASP A 40 6.24 8.33 -11.40
N SER A 41 5.85 7.10 -11.68
CA SER A 41 6.76 5.96 -11.67
C SER A 41 7.96 6.18 -12.61
N ARG A 42 7.72 6.68 -13.83
CA ARG A 42 8.77 6.99 -14.79
C ARG A 42 9.68 8.13 -14.30
N ASP A 43 9.07 9.22 -13.83
CA ASP A 43 9.78 10.47 -13.58
C ASP A 43 10.52 10.48 -12.23
N TYR A 44 10.12 9.60 -11.31
CA TYR A 44 10.70 9.49 -9.98
C TYR A 44 11.28 8.10 -9.70
N ALA A 45 10.45 7.07 -9.57
CA ALA A 45 10.91 5.76 -9.14
C ALA A 45 11.95 5.15 -10.09
N GLN A 46 11.67 5.13 -11.39
CA GLN A 46 12.61 4.62 -12.41
C GLN A 46 13.82 5.54 -12.59
N ALA A 47 13.67 6.83 -12.31
CA ALA A 47 14.77 7.81 -12.35
C ALA A 47 15.61 7.82 -11.06
N GLY A 48 15.28 6.97 -10.07
CA GLY A 48 15.99 6.92 -8.79
C GLY A 48 15.80 8.19 -7.93
N ARG A 49 14.77 8.96 -8.20
CA ARG A 49 14.44 10.19 -7.46
C ARG A 49 13.29 9.94 -6.50
N PRO A 50 13.34 10.42 -5.25
CA PRO A 50 12.22 10.30 -4.33
C PRO A 50 11.06 11.20 -4.78
N TYR A 51 9.83 10.74 -4.61
CA TYR A 51 8.61 11.55 -4.81
C TYR A 51 8.51 12.70 -3.81
N TRP A 52 9.04 12.51 -2.63
CA TRP A 52 8.93 13.41 -1.49
C TRP A 52 10.15 13.24 -0.59
N ASP A 53 10.36 14.21 0.29
CA ASP A 53 11.45 14.18 1.25
C ASP A 53 10.96 13.57 2.58
N PRO A 54 11.42 12.37 2.97
CA PRO A 54 11.04 11.72 4.21
C PRO A 54 11.35 12.55 5.46
N ALA A 55 12.37 13.40 5.42
CA ALA A 55 12.71 14.27 6.54
C ALA A 55 11.66 15.34 6.84
N LYS A 56 10.75 15.62 5.90
CA LYS A 56 9.64 16.56 6.12
C LYS A 56 8.45 15.96 6.86
N VAL A 57 8.44 14.66 7.09
CA VAL A 57 7.39 14.01 7.87
C VAL A 57 7.64 14.25 9.35
N THR A 58 6.71 14.95 10.01
CA THR A 58 6.77 15.30 11.43
C THR A 58 5.71 14.59 12.27
N ALA A 59 4.79 13.85 11.64
CA ALA A 59 3.78 13.06 12.32
C ALA A 59 4.35 11.70 12.76
N PRO A 60 3.82 11.07 13.81
CA PRO A 60 4.06 9.66 14.10
C PRO A 60 3.77 8.80 12.87
N THR A 61 4.67 7.89 12.53
CA THR A 61 4.61 7.18 11.25
C THR A 61 4.75 5.68 11.44
N LEU A 62 3.78 4.93 10.93
CA LEU A 62 3.85 3.48 10.80
C LEU A 62 4.05 3.11 9.33
N LEU A 63 5.14 2.38 9.04
CA LEU A 63 5.35 1.69 7.78
C LEU A 63 4.99 0.22 7.98
N VAL A 64 4.04 -0.28 7.19
CA VAL A 64 3.71 -1.70 7.15
C VAL A 64 4.03 -2.23 5.76
N VAL A 65 4.75 -3.32 5.70
CA VAL A 65 5.12 -3.97 4.43
C VAL A 65 4.85 -5.47 4.51
N ALA A 66 4.40 -6.05 3.41
CA ALA A 66 4.21 -7.49 3.30
C ALA A 66 5.51 -8.17 2.84
N GLU A 67 5.80 -9.36 3.42
CA GLU A 67 7.04 -10.11 3.17
C GLU A 67 7.26 -10.41 1.68
N TRP A 68 6.19 -10.74 0.95
CA TRP A 68 6.23 -11.13 -0.47
C TRP A 68 5.81 -10.01 -1.41
N ASP A 69 5.79 -8.76 -0.96
CA ASP A 69 5.47 -7.61 -1.80
C ASP A 69 6.55 -7.43 -2.87
N GLN A 70 6.16 -7.51 -4.15
CA GLN A 70 7.04 -7.33 -5.31
C GLN A 70 6.89 -5.93 -5.91
N ASP A 71 5.80 -5.22 -5.63
CA ASP A 71 5.56 -3.87 -6.14
C ASP A 71 6.26 -2.80 -5.29
N THR A 72 6.20 -2.98 -3.97
CA THR A 72 6.92 -2.16 -2.97
C THR A 72 7.68 -3.09 -2.01
N PRO A 73 8.79 -3.68 -2.45
CA PRO A 73 9.50 -4.70 -1.68
C PRO A 73 9.94 -4.20 -0.30
N PRO A 74 10.08 -5.09 0.70
CA PRO A 74 10.53 -4.74 2.05
C PRO A 74 11.80 -3.88 2.10
N ALA A 75 12.71 -4.06 1.15
CA ALA A 75 13.92 -3.25 1.04
C ALA A 75 13.64 -1.75 0.83
N MET A 76 12.53 -1.40 0.14
CA MET A 76 12.14 0.01 -0.03
C MET A 76 11.69 0.62 1.29
N ALA A 77 10.90 -0.08 2.08
CA ALA A 77 10.49 0.37 3.41
C ALA A 77 11.69 0.50 4.35
N ALA A 78 12.61 -0.46 4.33
CA ALA A 78 13.84 -0.43 5.10
C ALA A 78 14.75 0.76 4.71
N ALA A 79 14.79 1.14 3.44
CA ALA A 79 15.54 2.30 2.96
C ALA A 79 14.92 3.64 3.38
N ILE A 80 13.59 3.74 3.41
CA ILE A 80 12.87 4.97 3.78
C ILE A 80 12.88 5.18 5.29
N PHE A 81 12.75 4.12 6.08
CA PHE A 81 12.59 4.19 7.53
C PHE A 81 13.65 5.05 8.26
N PRO A 82 14.98 4.91 8.02
CA PRO A 82 15.98 5.75 8.65
C PRO A 82 15.89 7.23 8.25
N LEU A 83 15.34 7.53 7.07
CA LEU A 83 15.21 8.89 6.55
C LEU A 83 14.07 9.69 7.20
N LEU A 84 13.15 9.05 7.92
CA LEU A 84 12.08 9.69 8.69
C LEU A 84 12.65 10.30 9.99
N VAL A 85 13.62 11.20 9.87
CA VAL A 85 14.40 11.72 11.02
C VAL A 85 13.61 12.62 11.95
N ASN A 86 12.54 13.25 11.45
CA ASN A 86 11.69 14.17 12.22
C ASN A 86 10.34 13.55 12.62
N SER A 87 10.12 12.27 12.31
CA SER A 87 8.90 11.55 12.70
C SER A 87 9.06 10.96 14.10
N PRO A 88 8.31 11.45 15.12
CA PRO A 88 8.34 10.88 16.46
C PRO A 88 7.63 9.51 16.45
N GLY A 89 8.16 8.57 17.24
CA GLY A 89 7.49 7.26 17.40
C GLY A 89 7.35 6.45 16.12
N LYS A 90 8.27 6.62 15.16
CA LYS A 90 8.24 5.87 13.90
C LYS A 90 8.42 4.38 14.13
N ARG A 91 7.69 3.58 13.34
CA ARG A 91 7.69 2.12 13.42
C ARG A 91 7.69 1.50 12.03
N LEU A 92 8.44 0.40 11.87
CA LEU A 92 8.41 -0.43 10.67
C LEU A 92 7.99 -1.85 11.08
N VAL A 93 6.95 -2.37 10.44
CA VAL A 93 6.44 -3.72 10.66
C VAL A 93 6.40 -4.47 9.34
N MET A 94 7.05 -5.62 9.29
CA MET A 94 6.94 -6.55 8.17
C MET A 94 5.99 -7.67 8.57
N LEU A 95 4.95 -7.88 7.75
CA LEU A 95 3.95 -8.92 7.94
C LEU A 95 4.23 -10.10 7.01
N GLY A 96 4.32 -11.29 7.59
CA GLY A 96 4.58 -12.53 6.85
C GLY A 96 3.41 -12.96 5.98
N GLU A 97 3.71 -13.81 5.00
CA GLU A 97 2.74 -14.53 4.16
C GLU A 97 1.74 -13.63 3.41
N GLY A 98 2.15 -12.42 3.04
CA GLY A 98 1.33 -11.46 2.31
C GLY A 98 2.03 -10.82 1.13
N THR A 99 1.25 -10.33 0.17
CA THR A 99 1.72 -9.59 -1.00
C THR A 99 1.27 -8.13 -0.96
N HIS A 100 1.49 -7.40 -2.05
CA HIS A 100 1.01 -6.02 -2.21
C HIS A 100 -0.49 -5.86 -1.97
N THR A 101 -1.26 -6.92 -2.17
CA THR A 101 -2.72 -6.92 -2.00
C THR A 101 -3.18 -7.44 -0.63
N MET A 102 -2.35 -7.39 0.40
CA MET A 102 -2.62 -7.91 1.75
C MET A 102 -3.98 -7.48 2.32
N LEU A 103 -4.48 -6.29 1.94
CA LEU A 103 -5.83 -5.81 2.33
C LEU A 103 -6.96 -6.79 1.92
N MET A 104 -6.77 -7.57 0.86
CA MET A 104 -7.73 -8.53 0.35
C MET A 104 -7.38 -9.98 0.70
N GLU A 105 -6.24 -10.23 1.35
CA GLU A 105 -5.73 -11.55 1.61
C GLU A 105 -6.25 -12.14 2.93
N ARG A 106 -5.99 -13.43 3.14
CA ARG A 106 -6.49 -14.18 4.31
C ARG A 106 -5.99 -13.61 5.62
N ASN A 107 -4.77 -13.09 5.63
CA ASN A 107 -4.09 -12.54 6.81
C ASN A 107 -4.33 -11.03 7.02
N ARG A 108 -5.24 -10.40 6.26
CA ARG A 108 -5.58 -8.97 6.40
C ARG A 108 -5.90 -8.53 7.84
N GLY A 109 -6.42 -9.45 8.66
CA GLY A 109 -6.71 -9.17 10.07
C GLY A 109 -5.47 -8.73 10.86
N VAL A 110 -4.32 -9.30 10.55
CA VAL A 110 -3.04 -8.91 11.19
C VAL A 110 -2.65 -7.49 10.80
N LEU A 111 -2.85 -7.13 9.52
CA LEU A 111 -2.63 -5.75 9.06
C LEU A 111 -3.53 -4.77 9.81
N PHE A 112 -4.83 -5.06 9.91
CA PHE A 112 -5.79 -4.19 10.60
C PHE A 112 -5.45 -4.02 12.08
N GLN A 113 -5.12 -5.10 12.78
CA GLN A 113 -4.69 -5.05 14.17
C GLN A 113 -3.40 -4.24 14.37
N THR A 114 -2.43 -4.39 13.46
CA THR A 114 -1.18 -3.64 13.51
C THR A 114 -1.42 -2.14 13.35
N VAL A 115 -2.26 -1.75 12.39
CA VAL A 115 -2.60 -0.34 12.15
C VAL A 115 -3.43 0.23 13.30
N GLN A 116 -4.45 -0.50 13.75
CA GLN A 116 -5.31 -0.07 14.85
C GLN A 116 -4.49 0.12 16.14
N GLY A 117 -3.65 -0.84 16.50
CA GLY A 117 -2.81 -0.74 17.68
C GLY A 117 -1.89 0.49 17.66
N PHE A 118 -1.34 0.84 16.48
CA PHE A 118 -0.55 2.05 16.34
C PHE A 118 -1.38 3.34 16.51
N LEU A 119 -2.60 3.37 15.97
CA LEU A 119 -3.49 4.54 16.05
C LEU A 119 -4.05 4.76 17.47
N GLU A 120 -4.19 3.70 18.25
CA GLU A 120 -4.69 3.76 19.64
C GLU A 120 -3.59 4.05 20.66
N GLU A 121 -2.32 4.01 20.28
CA GLU A 121 -1.23 4.39 21.17
C GLU A 121 -1.31 5.89 21.52
N ALA A 122 -1.22 6.18 22.80
CA ALA A 122 -1.11 7.56 23.25
C ALA A 122 0.15 8.20 22.62
N PRO A 123 0.09 9.47 22.15
CA PRO A 123 1.26 10.16 21.68
C PRO A 123 2.34 10.15 22.78
N ALA A 124 3.58 9.84 22.39
CA ALA A 124 4.70 9.90 23.32
C ALA A 124 4.77 11.32 23.94
N SER A 125 4.61 11.38 25.24
CA SER A 125 4.69 12.63 26.02
C SER A 125 6.11 13.20 26.04
#